data_9c3abd1ad40a19169c0c881afdbbabb5
#
_entry.id   9c3abd1ad40a19169c0c881afdbbabb5
#
_cell.length_a   1.000
_cell.length_b   1.000
_cell.length_c   1.000
_cell.angle_alpha   90.00
_cell.angle_beta   90.00
_cell.angle_gamma   90.00
#
_symmetry.space_group_name_H-M   'P 1'
#
loop_
_entity.id
_entity.type
_entity.pdbx_description
1 polymer ?
#
loop_
_entity_poly.entity_id
_entity_poly.type
_entity_poly.pdbx_seq_one_letter_code
_entity_poly.pdbx_strand_id
1 'polypeptide(L)'
;MTQLPTPRGRLTPNRSLSELTWLRVGGPADYFFQPADQEDLVQFLAELPQDLATFSMGVGSNLIVRDGGIRAVVIRLGRGFNEISVDGNLVHCGAAALDSHVARKAAEAGLDLTFLRTIPGAMGGALKMNAGC
;
A
#
# COMPACT_ATOMS: atom_id res chain seq x y z
N MET A 1 15.70 -17.61 16.88
CA MET A 1 15.22 -17.14 15.58
C MET A 1 13.70 -17.01 15.63
N THR A 2 13.21 -15.83 15.33
CA THR A 2 11.77 -15.61 15.24
C THR A 2 11.27 -16.19 13.92
N GLN A 3 10.37 -17.16 13.99
CA GLN A 3 9.80 -17.76 12.81
C GLN A 3 8.61 -16.90 12.36
N LEU A 4 8.66 -16.42 11.13
CA LEU A 4 7.56 -15.68 10.52
C LEU A 4 6.47 -16.64 10.03
N PRO A 5 5.20 -16.21 10.05
CA PRO A 5 4.14 -16.98 9.41
C PRO A 5 4.37 -17.08 7.90
N THR A 6 3.85 -18.13 7.29
CA THR A 6 3.95 -18.35 5.85
C THR A 6 2.65 -17.88 5.20
N PRO A 7 2.67 -16.72 4.51
CA PRO A 7 1.46 -16.20 3.86
C PRO A 7 1.17 -16.90 2.52
N ARG A 8 -0.05 -16.70 2.01
CA ARG A 8 -0.39 -17.09 0.63
C ARG A 8 0.21 -16.14 -0.40
N GLY A 9 0.37 -14.87 -0.04
CA GLY A 9 1.04 -13.86 -0.85
C GLY A 9 2.54 -14.04 -0.85
N ARG A 10 3.25 -12.97 -1.18
CA ARG A 10 4.71 -13.00 -1.30
C ARG A 10 5.38 -12.35 -0.09
N LEU A 11 6.26 -13.08 0.57
CA LEU A 11 7.11 -12.57 1.64
C LEU A 11 8.57 -12.68 1.19
N THR A 12 9.25 -11.55 1.05
CA THR A 12 10.63 -11.48 0.55
C THR A 12 11.53 -10.92 1.65
N PRO A 13 12.51 -11.68 2.14
CA PRO A 13 13.47 -11.15 3.11
C PRO A 13 14.46 -10.20 2.43
N ASN A 14 14.93 -9.21 3.19
CA ASN A 14 16.01 -8.31 2.77
C ASN A 14 15.77 -7.66 1.38
N ARG A 15 14.56 -7.20 1.14
CA ARG A 15 14.15 -6.63 -0.14
C ARG A 15 14.59 -5.18 -0.25
N SER A 16 15.39 -4.84 -1.27
CA SER A 16 15.72 -3.46 -1.58
C SER A 16 14.46 -2.66 -1.91
N LEU A 17 14.33 -1.48 -1.32
CA LEU A 17 13.19 -0.58 -1.55
C LEU A 17 13.48 0.48 -2.61
N SER A 18 14.71 0.56 -3.13
CA SER A 18 15.10 1.58 -4.10
C SER A 18 14.30 1.52 -5.40
N GLU A 19 13.91 0.34 -5.83
CA GLU A 19 13.09 0.15 -7.03
C GLU A 19 11.61 0.48 -6.81
N LEU A 20 11.20 0.63 -5.55
CA LEU A 20 9.81 0.81 -5.14
C LEU A 20 9.48 2.24 -4.73
N THR A 21 10.46 3.12 -4.69
CA THR A 21 10.27 4.55 -4.40
C THR A 21 10.39 5.37 -5.68
N TRP A 22 9.66 6.48 -5.75
CA TRP A 22 9.75 7.37 -6.90
C TRP A 22 11.11 8.04 -7.03
N LEU A 23 11.79 8.31 -5.90
CA LEU A 23 13.15 8.84 -5.91
C LEU A 23 14.20 7.79 -6.27
N ARG A 24 13.81 6.51 -6.38
CA ARG A 24 14.69 5.41 -6.75
C ARG A 24 15.88 5.23 -5.81
N VAL A 25 15.68 5.57 -4.55
CA VAL A 25 16.67 5.39 -3.49
C VAL A 25 16.04 4.63 -2.32
N GLY A 26 16.86 3.95 -1.56
CA GLY A 26 16.44 3.27 -0.34
C GLY A 26 17.14 1.95 -0.12
N GLY A 27 17.47 1.68 1.14
CA GLY A 27 18.04 0.40 1.57
C GLY A 27 16.96 -0.68 1.67
N PRO A 28 17.34 -1.86 2.20
CA PRO A 28 16.43 -2.99 2.26
C PRO A 28 15.45 -2.91 3.43
N ALA A 29 14.26 -3.45 3.22
CA ALA A 29 13.38 -3.86 4.31
C ALA A 29 13.85 -5.20 4.85
N ASP A 30 13.74 -5.42 6.16
CA ASP A 30 14.04 -6.74 6.73
C ASP A 30 13.16 -7.80 6.08
N TYR A 31 11.88 -7.49 5.91
CA TYR A 31 10.93 -8.31 5.17
C TYR A 31 10.00 -7.41 4.37
N PHE A 32 9.64 -7.88 3.18
CA PHE A 32 8.69 -7.20 2.31
C PHE A 32 7.53 -8.14 2.03
N PHE A 33 6.33 -7.74 2.47
CA PHE A 33 5.13 -8.57 2.36
C PHE A 33 4.12 -7.96 1.40
N GLN A 34 3.72 -8.75 0.43
CA GLN A 34 2.65 -8.43 -0.52
C GLN A 34 1.51 -9.43 -0.31
N PRO A 35 0.49 -9.10 0.49
CA PRO A 35 -0.59 -10.03 0.76
C PRO A 35 -1.40 -10.34 -0.50
N ALA A 36 -1.91 -11.57 -0.58
CA ALA A 36 -2.75 -12.00 -1.69
C ALA A 36 -4.12 -11.32 -1.67
N ASP A 37 -4.68 -11.17 -0.47
CA ASP A 37 -5.97 -10.54 -0.22
C ASP A 37 -6.10 -10.12 1.25
N GLN A 38 -7.26 -9.60 1.62
CA GLN A 38 -7.51 -9.13 2.98
C GLN A 38 -7.38 -10.25 4.02
N GLU A 39 -7.89 -11.43 3.70
CA GLU A 39 -7.81 -12.59 4.61
C GLU A 39 -6.36 -12.99 4.89
N ASP A 40 -5.54 -13.05 3.84
CA ASP A 40 -4.11 -13.33 3.95
C ASP A 40 -3.40 -12.30 4.84
N LEU A 41 -3.71 -11.00 4.66
CA LEU A 41 -3.17 -9.92 5.48
C LEU A 41 -3.57 -10.09 6.95
N VAL A 42 -4.86 -10.33 7.23
CA VAL A 42 -5.37 -10.48 8.59
C VAL A 42 -4.71 -11.66 9.29
N GLN A 43 -4.63 -12.80 8.61
CA GLN A 43 -4.01 -14.01 9.17
C GLN A 43 -2.52 -13.78 9.45
N PHE A 44 -1.80 -13.21 8.49
CA PHE A 44 -0.37 -12.91 8.67
C PHE A 44 -0.13 -12.01 9.87
N LEU A 45 -0.91 -10.92 10.00
CA LEU A 45 -0.75 -9.99 11.12
C LEU A 45 -1.12 -10.62 12.46
N ALA A 46 -2.12 -11.51 12.49
CA ALA A 46 -2.53 -12.20 13.71
C ALA A 46 -1.45 -13.14 14.25
N GLU A 47 -0.69 -13.76 13.34
CA GLU A 47 0.38 -14.71 13.66
C GLU A 47 1.76 -14.04 13.77
N LEU A 48 1.87 -12.76 13.42
CA LEU A 48 3.15 -12.05 13.43
C LEU A 48 3.63 -11.85 14.87
N PRO A 49 4.91 -12.17 15.18
CA PRO A 49 5.47 -11.88 16.51
C PRO A 49 5.34 -10.40 16.89
N GLN A 50 4.94 -10.15 18.12
CA GLN A 50 4.64 -8.79 18.61
C GLN A 50 5.87 -7.87 18.67
N ASP A 51 7.07 -8.44 18.70
CA ASP A 51 8.32 -7.70 18.71
C ASP A 51 8.76 -7.23 17.32
N LEU A 52 8.08 -7.67 16.27
CA LEU A 52 8.35 -7.22 14.91
C LEU A 52 7.48 -6.02 14.55
N ALA A 53 8.14 -4.92 14.19
CA ALA A 53 7.45 -3.73 13.71
C ALA A 53 6.90 -3.95 12.30
N THR A 54 5.81 -3.27 11.98
CA THR A 54 5.26 -3.22 10.63
C THR A 54 5.30 -1.80 10.09
N PHE A 55 5.46 -1.67 8.79
CA PHE A 55 5.45 -0.39 8.10
C PHE A 55 4.66 -0.54 6.80
N SER A 56 3.61 0.25 6.64
CA SER A 56 2.79 0.23 5.43
C SER A 56 3.34 1.20 4.40
N MET A 57 3.47 0.75 3.15
CA MET A 57 3.82 1.64 2.04
C MET A 57 2.83 1.48 0.89
N GLY A 58 2.65 2.56 0.14
CA GLY A 58 1.89 2.56 -1.11
C GLY A 58 2.82 2.42 -2.31
N VAL A 59 2.60 3.27 -3.32
CA VAL A 59 3.39 3.25 -4.56
C VAL A 59 4.73 3.99 -4.44
N GLY A 60 5.08 4.47 -3.26
CA GLY A 60 6.38 5.12 -3.01
C GLY A 60 6.49 6.55 -3.53
N SER A 61 5.37 7.21 -3.82
CA SER A 61 5.35 8.57 -4.36
C SER A 61 5.73 9.66 -3.34
N ASN A 62 5.59 9.35 -2.05
CA ASN A 62 5.88 10.29 -0.96
C ASN A 62 6.72 9.64 0.13
N LEU A 63 7.64 8.79 -0.26
CA LEU A 63 8.45 8.01 0.66
C LEU A 63 9.94 8.15 0.31
N ILE A 64 10.73 8.51 1.32
CA ILE A 64 12.19 8.50 1.24
C ILE A 64 12.69 7.47 2.23
N VAL A 65 13.40 6.47 1.73
CA VAL A 65 14.01 5.41 2.53
C VAL A 65 15.52 5.65 2.52
N ARG A 66 16.11 5.69 3.72
CA ARG A 66 17.56 5.84 3.85
C ARG A 66 18.30 4.55 3.47
N ASP A 67 19.59 4.65 3.23
CA ASP A 67 20.44 3.52 2.81
C ASP A 67 20.45 2.36 3.81
N GLY A 68 20.25 2.66 5.10
CA GLY A 68 20.14 1.63 6.13
C GLY A 68 18.87 0.79 6.05
N GLY A 69 17.88 1.22 5.28
CA GLY A 69 16.64 0.49 5.10
C GLY A 69 15.67 0.64 6.26
N ILE A 70 14.73 -0.30 6.33
CA ILE A 70 13.66 -0.31 7.33
C ILE A 70 13.72 -1.61 8.12
N ARG A 71 13.91 -1.49 9.45
CA ARG A 71 13.94 -2.65 10.38
C ARG A 71 12.51 -3.05 10.74
N ALA A 72 11.77 -3.59 9.79
CA ALA A 72 10.38 -3.94 9.94
C ALA A 72 9.92 -4.90 8.84
N VAL A 73 8.70 -5.40 8.98
CA VAL A 73 7.96 -6.00 7.88
C VAL A 73 7.29 -4.85 7.12
N VAL A 74 7.75 -4.56 5.93
CA VAL A 74 7.14 -3.56 5.05
C VAL A 74 6.00 -4.23 4.28
N ILE A 75 4.80 -3.68 4.40
CA ILE A 75 3.60 -4.24 3.80
C ILE A 75 3.15 -3.33 2.66
N ARG A 76 3.05 -3.87 1.46
CA ARG A 76 2.53 -3.17 0.29
C ARG A 76 1.31 -3.89 -0.25
N LEU A 77 0.18 -3.19 -0.25
CA LEU A 77 -1.07 -3.70 -0.78
C LEU A 77 -1.07 -3.58 -2.31
N GLY A 78 -1.60 -4.58 -2.98
CA GLY A 78 -1.64 -4.66 -4.43
C GLY A 78 -3.04 -5.02 -4.94
N ARG A 79 -3.10 -5.95 -5.88
CA ARG A 79 -4.33 -6.28 -6.62
C ARG A 79 -5.53 -6.64 -5.74
N GLY A 80 -5.37 -7.33 -4.66
CA GLY A 80 -6.50 -7.68 -3.78
C GLY A 80 -7.09 -6.49 -3.02
N PHE A 81 -6.55 -5.27 -3.20
CA PHE A 81 -6.91 -4.08 -2.43
C PHE A 81 -7.13 -2.84 -3.30
N ASN A 82 -7.32 -3.02 -4.61
CA ASN A 82 -7.44 -1.90 -5.56
C ASN A 82 -8.80 -1.85 -6.26
N GLU A 83 -9.79 -2.56 -5.76
CA GLU A 83 -11.13 -2.54 -6.34
C GLU A 83 -11.78 -1.17 -6.15
N ILE A 84 -12.55 -0.76 -7.15
CA ILE A 84 -13.31 0.48 -7.15
C ILE A 84 -14.73 0.15 -7.58
N SER A 85 -15.70 0.52 -6.76
CA SER A 85 -17.11 0.37 -7.10
C SER A 85 -17.89 1.64 -6.73
N VAL A 86 -18.95 1.91 -7.47
CA VAL A 86 -19.82 3.06 -7.24
C VAL A 86 -21.22 2.56 -6.96
N ASP A 87 -21.81 3.03 -5.86
CA ASP A 87 -23.19 2.73 -5.47
C ASP A 87 -23.89 4.03 -5.13
N GLY A 88 -24.73 4.51 -6.07
CA GLY A 88 -25.38 5.82 -5.94
C GLY A 88 -24.36 6.95 -5.82
N ASN A 89 -24.35 7.63 -4.68
CA ASN A 89 -23.42 8.70 -4.38
C ASN A 89 -22.18 8.24 -3.59
N LEU A 90 -22.03 6.93 -3.39
CA LEU A 90 -20.92 6.37 -2.63
C LEU A 90 -19.92 5.72 -3.59
N VAL A 91 -18.65 6.02 -3.37
CA VAL A 91 -17.53 5.36 -4.07
C VAL A 91 -16.77 4.53 -3.04
N HIS A 92 -16.73 3.23 -3.28
CA HIS A 92 -15.97 2.28 -2.47
C HIS A 92 -14.68 1.95 -3.19
N CYS A 93 -13.55 2.04 -2.50
CA CYS A 93 -12.27 1.69 -3.11
C CYS A 93 -11.32 1.08 -2.08
N GLY A 94 -10.49 0.17 -2.56
CA GLY A 94 -9.42 -0.39 -1.76
C GLY A 94 -8.29 0.63 -1.56
N ALA A 95 -7.50 0.45 -0.50
CA ALA A 95 -6.40 1.36 -0.16
C ALA A 95 -5.32 1.43 -1.24
N ALA A 96 -5.17 0.39 -2.06
CA ALA A 96 -4.21 0.35 -3.16
C ALA A 96 -4.75 0.90 -4.49
N ALA A 97 -6.02 1.33 -4.54
CA ALA A 97 -6.56 1.98 -5.72
C ALA A 97 -5.87 3.32 -5.96
N LEU A 98 -5.41 3.56 -7.18
CA LEU A 98 -4.76 4.82 -7.52
C LEU A 98 -5.78 5.97 -7.51
N ASP A 99 -5.38 7.11 -6.98
CA ASP A 99 -6.25 8.30 -6.87
C ASP A 99 -6.84 8.70 -8.23
N SER A 100 -6.03 8.67 -9.28
CA SER A 100 -6.47 8.98 -10.64
C SER A 100 -7.49 7.98 -11.18
N HIS A 101 -7.37 6.71 -10.82
CA HIS A 101 -8.31 5.68 -11.23
C HIS A 101 -9.67 5.85 -10.52
N VAL A 102 -9.63 6.23 -9.24
CA VAL A 102 -10.85 6.52 -8.47
C VAL A 102 -11.58 7.73 -9.07
N ALA A 103 -10.85 8.79 -9.40
CA ALA A 103 -11.43 9.97 -10.04
C ALA A 103 -12.11 9.62 -11.36
N ARG A 104 -11.46 8.81 -12.18
CA ARG A 104 -12.01 8.39 -13.48
C ARG A 104 -13.27 7.55 -13.32
N LYS A 105 -13.22 6.57 -12.40
CA LYS A 105 -14.36 5.68 -12.15
C LYS A 105 -15.57 6.45 -11.62
N ALA A 106 -15.34 7.40 -10.73
CA ALA A 106 -16.39 8.29 -10.23
C ALA A 106 -16.99 9.14 -11.33
N ALA A 107 -16.17 9.71 -12.22
CA ALA A 107 -16.62 10.52 -13.35
C ALA A 107 -17.51 9.71 -14.31
N GLU A 108 -17.15 8.45 -14.57
CA GLU A 108 -17.97 7.55 -15.41
C GLU A 108 -19.37 7.36 -14.82
N ALA A 109 -19.52 7.47 -13.50
CA ALA A 109 -20.79 7.37 -12.80
C ALA A 109 -21.45 8.74 -12.53
N GLY A 110 -20.92 9.82 -13.07
CA GLY A 110 -21.46 11.17 -12.90
C GLY A 110 -21.07 11.85 -11.60
N LEU A 111 -20.08 11.34 -10.86
CA LEU A 111 -19.61 11.92 -9.62
C LEU A 111 -18.30 12.70 -9.84
N ASP A 112 -18.16 13.84 -9.19
CA ASP A 112 -17.00 14.70 -9.36
C ASP A 112 -15.99 14.51 -8.21
N LEU A 113 -14.95 13.75 -8.50
CA LEU A 113 -13.76 13.63 -7.65
C LEU A 113 -12.50 14.06 -8.41
N THR A 114 -12.65 15.06 -9.29
CA THR A 114 -11.57 15.51 -10.18
C THR A 114 -10.31 15.92 -9.43
N PHE A 115 -10.43 16.45 -8.21
CA PHE A 115 -9.29 16.85 -7.40
C PHE A 115 -8.30 15.70 -7.12
N LEU A 116 -8.78 14.45 -7.14
CA LEU A 116 -7.91 13.28 -6.94
C LEU A 116 -6.93 13.05 -8.09
N ARG A 117 -7.22 13.60 -9.29
CA ARG A 117 -6.33 13.41 -10.46
C ARG A 117 -4.96 14.03 -10.28
N THR A 118 -4.86 15.06 -9.47
CA THR A 118 -3.60 15.80 -9.23
C THR A 118 -2.84 15.28 -8.02
N ILE A 119 -3.42 14.36 -7.27
CA ILE A 119 -2.79 13.75 -6.10
C ILE A 119 -2.12 12.45 -6.55
N PRO A 120 -0.79 12.36 -6.54
CA PRO A 120 -0.10 11.13 -6.91
C PRO A 120 -0.25 10.08 -5.82
N GLY A 121 -0.29 8.80 -6.22
CA GLY A 121 -0.33 7.70 -5.30
C GLY A 121 -1.67 7.00 -5.22
N ALA A 122 -1.88 6.26 -4.14
CA ALA A 122 -3.08 5.48 -3.88
C ALA A 122 -3.90 6.05 -2.74
N MET A 123 -5.15 5.62 -2.65
CA MET A 123 -6.12 6.15 -1.68
C MET A 123 -5.68 5.99 -0.23
N GLY A 124 -5.07 4.85 0.12
CA GLY A 124 -4.57 4.63 1.47
C GLY A 124 -3.49 5.64 1.86
N GLY A 125 -2.56 5.91 0.95
CA GLY A 125 -1.53 6.93 1.16
C GLY A 125 -2.10 8.33 1.24
N ALA A 126 -3.05 8.67 0.38
CA ALA A 126 -3.71 9.97 0.39
C ALA A 126 -4.43 10.21 1.73
N LEU A 127 -5.13 9.21 2.24
CA LEU A 127 -5.80 9.29 3.53
C LEU A 127 -4.79 9.44 4.68
N LYS A 128 -3.75 8.63 4.69
CA LYS A 128 -2.71 8.64 5.74
C LYS A 128 -2.00 9.99 5.81
N MET A 129 -1.73 10.59 4.65
CA MET A 129 -0.99 11.85 4.55
C MET A 129 -1.88 13.08 4.54
N ASN A 130 -3.21 12.91 4.63
CA ASN A 130 -4.17 14.00 4.48
C ASN A 130 -3.87 14.82 3.22
N ALA A 131 -3.69 14.12 2.10
CA ALA A 131 -3.28 14.72 0.84
C ALA A 131 -4.35 15.70 0.32
N GLY A 132 -3.88 16.77 -0.27
CA GLY A 132 -4.73 17.81 -0.83
C GLY A 132 -4.07 18.47 -2.04
N CYS A 133 -4.79 19.34 -2.66
CA CYS A 133 -4.32 20.10 -3.81
C CYS A 133 -4.65 21.59 -3.67
#